data_b2bb043108af1d71999c2fce92c5891d
#
_entry.id   b2bb043108af1d71999c2fce92c5891d
#
_cell.length_a   1.000
_cell.length_b   1.000
_cell.length_c   1.000
_cell.angle_alpha   90.00
_cell.angle_beta   90.00
_cell.angle_gamma   90.00
#
_symmetry.space_group_name_H-M   'P 1'
#
loop_
_entity.id
_entity.type
_entity.pdbx_description
1 polymer ?
#
loop_
_entity_poly.entity_id
_entity_poly.type
_entity_poly.pdbx_seq_one_letter_code
_entity_poly.pdbx_strand_id
1 'polypeptide(L)'
;RYQDLGYTYLRDGGDRWGVGARARELAAEYGITYRTPLSPLCHIGHYGSFIGTAYENLSQYAALVAQIRDSGGDFIKIMISGLMDFNHFGVLTQPGLDKKEIGELIHIAKEEGMAVMAHANGASTVRAAADAGVDSVEHGAYLDTAALQAMKDSGTVWVPTLSTIGNLRGTGRFSETDVQRILDSALENVAAFSAMGGLLASGTDAGAWAVPHGSTTEVGYFAMAGVGTDVLARGLSAIQAKF
;
A
#
# COMPACT_ATOMS: atom_id res chain seq x y z
N ARG A 1 11.31 -19.58 4.06
CA ARG A 1 10.45 -19.48 2.85
C ARG A 1 10.72 -18.20 2.06
N TYR A 2 10.66 -16.99 2.64
CA TYR A 2 10.95 -15.74 1.90
C TYR A 2 12.40 -15.70 1.41
N GLN A 3 13.36 -16.12 2.23
CA GLN A 3 14.75 -16.27 1.84
C GLN A 3 14.92 -17.23 0.64
N ASP A 4 14.25 -18.39 0.66
CA ASP A 4 14.30 -19.38 -0.42
C ASP A 4 13.73 -18.84 -1.74
N LEU A 5 12.85 -17.83 -1.66
CA LEU A 5 12.28 -17.10 -2.80
C LEU A 5 13.14 -15.90 -3.23
N GLY A 6 14.29 -15.68 -2.58
CA GLY A 6 15.22 -14.60 -2.92
C GLY A 6 14.85 -13.22 -2.38
N TYR A 7 13.90 -13.11 -1.44
CA TYR A 7 13.59 -11.83 -0.82
C TYR A 7 14.69 -11.38 0.12
N THR A 8 15.17 -10.17 -0.07
CA THR A 8 16.21 -9.53 0.77
C THR A 8 15.67 -8.30 1.51
N TYR A 9 14.50 -7.80 1.11
CA TYR A 9 13.84 -6.64 1.70
C TYR A 9 12.34 -6.86 1.77
N LEU A 10 11.75 -6.58 2.93
CA LEU A 10 10.32 -6.69 3.18
C LEU A 10 9.83 -5.45 3.96
N ARG A 11 8.64 -4.95 3.61
CA ARG A 11 7.85 -4.02 4.43
C ARG A 11 6.52 -4.70 4.76
N ASP A 12 6.09 -4.64 6.00
CA ASP A 12 4.73 -5.04 6.35
C ASP A 12 3.78 -3.84 6.45
N GLY A 13 2.50 -4.12 6.63
CA GLY A 13 1.47 -3.11 6.84
C GLY A 13 1.27 -2.76 8.31
N GLY A 14 1.99 -3.41 9.22
CA GLY A 14 1.79 -3.30 10.67
C GLY A 14 0.62 -4.12 11.19
N ASP A 15 0.58 -4.29 12.49
CA ASP A 15 -0.45 -5.01 13.21
C ASP A 15 -0.55 -4.52 14.67
N ARG A 16 -1.65 -4.86 15.35
CA ARG A 16 -1.87 -4.51 16.77
C ARG A 16 -1.37 -5.56 17.77
N TRP A 17 -0.76 -6.64 17.30
CA TRP A 17 -0.35 -7.79 18.13
C TRP A 17 1.17 -7.92 18.28
N GLY A 18 1.94 -7.05 17.60
CA GLY A 18 3.41 -7.06 17.64
C GLY A 18 4.06 -8.11 16.76
N VAL A 19 3.31 -8.69 15.81
CA VAL A 19 3.84 -9.71 14.89
C VAL A 19 4.92 -9.13 13.99
N GLY A 20 4.69 -7.93 13.43
CA GLY A 20 5.66 -7.24 12.59
C GLY A 20 6.96 -6.92 13.33
N ALA A 21 6.89 -6.44 14.57
CA ALA A 21 8.06 -6.20 15.41
C ALA A 21 8.87 -7.50 15.63
N ARG A 22 8.19 -8.60 15.95
CA ARG A 22 8.85 -9.90 16.11
C ARG A 22 9.42 -10.43 14.80
N ALA A 23 8.73 -10.26 13.68
CA ALA A 23 9.21 -10.65 12.36
C ALA A 23 10.49 -9.89 12.00
N ARG A 24 10.59 -8.60 12.31
CA ARG A 24 11.80 -7.78 12.09
C ARG A 24 13.01 -8.32 12.87
N GLU A 25 12.83 -8.71 14.13
CA GLU A 25 13.90 -9.31 14.93
C GLU A 25 14.43 -10.60 14.30
N LEU A 26 13.50 -11.47 13.86
CA LEU A 26 13.86 -12.76 13.27
C LEU A 26 14.43 -12.63 11.86
N ALA A 27 13.98 -11.65 11.07
CA ALA A 27 14.36 -11.50 9.66
C ALA A 27 15.87 -11.30 9.48
N ALA A 28 16.54 -10.66 10.42
CA ALA A 28 17.99 -10.44 10.40
C ALA A 28 18.78 -11.76 10.37
N GLU A 29 18.30 -12.82 11.04
CA GLU A 29 18.92 -14.15 11.04
C GLU A 29 18.93 -14.80 9.65
N TYR A 30 18.01 -14.34 8.76
CA TYR A 30 17.84 -14.82 7.40
C TYR A 30 18.42 -13.87 6.34
N GLY A 31 19.14 -12.82 6.75
CA GLY A 31 19.70 -11.82 5.83
C GLY A 31 18.63 -10.96 5.14
N ILE A 32 17.45 -10.82 5.74
CA ILE A 32 16.35 -10.02 5.22
C ILE A 32 16.27 -8.71 6.00
N THR A 33 16.34 -7.58 5.30
CA THR A 33 15.96 -6.28 5.86
C THR A 33 14.44 -6.22 5.98
N TYR A 34 13.93 -6.06 7.19
CA TYR A 34 12.49 -6.00 7.46
C TYR A 34 12.12 -4.65 8.06
N ARG A 35 11.13 -3.99 7.49
CA ARG A 35 10.61 -2.70 7.94
C ARG A 35 9.15 -2.82 8.37
N THR A 36 8.81 -2.19 9.50
CA THR A 36 7.45 -2.24 10.06
C THR A 36 7.03 -0.89 10.63
N PRO A 37 5.77 -0.45 10.41
CA PRO A 37 5.20 0.72 11.06
C PRO A 37 4.72 0.41 12.50
N LEU A 38 4.94 -0.81 12.98
CA LEU A 38 4.40 -1.39 14.21
C LEU A 38 2.87 -1.53 14.14
N SER A 39 2.13 -0.43 14.05
CA SER A 39 0.66 -0.43 13.92
C SER A 39 0.22 0.56 12.85
N PRO A 40 -0.66 0.16 11.93
CA PRO A 40 -1.25 1.12 11.01
C PRO A 40 -2.23 2.04 11.74
N LEU A 41 -2.35 3.28 11.26
CA LEU A 41 -3.25 4.29 11.81
C LEU A 41 -4.46 4.48 10.92
N CYS A 42 -5.65 4.56 11.51
CA CYS A 42 -6.90 4.80 10.80
C CYS A 42 -7.79 5.77 11.56
N HIS A 43 -8.61 6.55 10.84
CA HIS A 43 -9.64 7.36 11.49
C HIS A 43 -10.71 6.46 12.10
N ILE A 44 -11.24 6.83 13.27
CA ILE A 44 -12.30 6.05 13.94
C ILE A 44 -13.50 5.87 13.00
N GLY A 45 -14.05 4.65 12.95
CA GLY A 45 -15.16 4.31 12.06
C GLY A 45 -14.78 4.07 10.60
N HIS A 46 -13.50 4.27 10.23
CA HIS A 46 -12.98 3.95 8.90
C HIS A 46 -12.26 2.60 8.84
N TYR A 47 -11.97 2.19 7.59
CA TYR A 47 -11.24 0.94 7.33
C TYR A 47 -9.89 0.91 8.05
N GLY A 48 -9.53 -0.25 8.60
CA GLY A 48 -8.25 -0.50 9.26
C GLY A 48 -8.33 -0.75 10.76
N SER A 49 -9.45 -0.41 11.43
CA SER A 49 -9.59 -0.55 12.89
C SER A 49 -9.46 -1.98 13.41
N PHE A 50 -9.67 -2.99 12.58
CA PHE A 50 -9.53 -4.40 12.93
C PHE A 50 -8.06 -4.83 13.09
N ILE A 51 -7.11 -4.12 12.49
CA ILE A 51 -5.68 -4.45 12.50
C ILE A 51 -4.81 -3.34 13.11
N GLY A 52 -5.28 -2.09 13.09
CA GLY A 52 -4.53 -0.92 13.47
C GLY A 52 -5.05 -0.20 14.71
N THR A 53 -4.48 0.98 14.94
CA THR A 53 -4.85 1.91 16.02
C THR A 53 -5.67 3.05 15.44
N ALA A 54 -6.86 3.28 16.01
CA ALA A 54 -7.75 4.35 15.58
C ALA A 54 -7.44 5.68 16.28
N TYR A 55 -7.59 6.80 15.56
CA TYR A 55 -7.57 8.17 16.08
C TYR A 55 -8.91 8.87 15.77
N GLU A 56 -9.28 9.85 16.59
CA GLU A 56 -10.50 10.66 16.43
C GLU A 56 -10.21 12.06 15.88
N ASN A 57 -8.99 12.56 16.09
CA ASN A 57 -8.59 13.90 15.70
C ASN A 57 -7.07 13.98 15.46
N LEU A 58 -6.62 15.08 14.85
CA LEU A 58 -5.21 15.27 14.49
C LEU A 58 -4.26 15.30 15.70
N SER A 59 -4.72 15.75 16.88
CA SER A 59 -3.89 15.74 18.08
C SER A 59 -3.60 14.32 18.57
N GLN A 60 -4.61 13.44 18.54
CA GLN A 60 -4.42 12.01 18.84
C GLN A 60 -3.55 11.34 17.78
N TYR A 61 -3.76 11.66 16.49
CA TYR A 61 -2.92 11.15 15.41
C TYR A 61 -1.45 11.52 15.61
N ALA A 62 -1.15 12.80 15.90
CA ALA A 62 0.21 13.28 16.17
C ALA A 62 0.86 12.54 17.34
N ALA A 63 0.11 12.30 18.42
CA ALA A 63 0.59 11.54 19.56
C ALA A 63 0.92 10.08 19.20
N LEU A 64 0.11 9.44 18.35
CA LEU A 64 0.37 8.09 17.86
C LEU A 64 1.57 8.02 16.91
N VAL A 65 1.76 9.01 16.05
CA VAL A 65 2.95 9.13 15.19
C VAL A 65 4.21 9.21 16.05
N ALA A 66 4.23 10.10 17.05
CA ALA A 66 5.35 10.21 17.98
C ALA A 66 5.61 8.90 18.75
N GLN A 67 4.54 8.23 19.21
CA GLN A 67 4.65 6.93 19.87
C GLN A 67 5.26 5.86 18.96
N ILE A 68 4.86 5.76 17.70
CA ILE A 68 5.42 4.80 16.73
C ILE A 68 6.90 5.10 16.52
N ARG A 69 7.26 6.37 16.29
CA ARG A 69 8.67 6.79 16.14
C ARG A 69 9.50 6.39 17.37
N ASP A 70 9.05 6.75 18.55
CA ASP A 70 9.77 6.53 19.82
C ASP A 70 9.85 5.03 20.18
N SER A 71 8.90 4.22 19.70
CA SER A 71 8.91 2.77 19.82
C SER A 71 9.76 2.07 18.74
N GLY A 72 10.42 2.84 17.87
CA GLY A 72 11.29 2.31 16.82
C GLY A 72 10.54 1.76 15.61
N GLY A 73 9.34 2.29 15.30
CA GLY A 73 8.69 2.06 14.02
C GLY A 73 9.53 2.65 12.88
N ASP A 74 9.58 1.96 11.76
CA ASP A 74 10.42 2.38 10.63
C ASP A 74 9.75 3.46 9.77
N PHE A 75 8.43 3.53 9.76
CA PHE A 75 7.61 4.47 8.97
C PHE A 75 6.18 4.55 9.53
N ILE A 76 5.36 5.45 9.01
CA ILE A 76 3.94 5.55 9.34
C ILE A 76 3.09 4.89 8.24
N LYS A 77 2.21 3.96 8.61
CA LYS A 77 1.17 3.41 7.74
C LYS A 77 -0.17 4.07 8.06
N ILE A 78 -0.82 4.64 7.06
CA ILE A 78 -2.16 5.23 7.18
C ILE A 78 -3.17 4.52 6.28
N MET A 79 -4.43 4.43 6.79
CA MET A 79 -5.57 3.91 6.03
C MET A 79 -6.48 5.10 5.70
N ILE A 80 -6.49 5.55 4.43
CA ILE A 80 -7.17 6.78 4.02
C ILE A 80 -8.36 6.56 3.09
N SER A 81 -8.72 5.30 2.83
CA SER A 81 -9.93 4.91 2.10
C SER A 81 -10.42 3.54 2.52
N GLY A 82 -11.60 3.15 2.03
CA GLY A 82 -12.06 1.76 2.10
C GLY A 82 -11.41 0.84 1.06
N LEU A 83 -11.86 -0.41 1.04
CA LEU A 83 -11.49 -1.42 0.06
C LEU A 83 -12.30 -1.27 -1.24
N MET A 84 -11.87 -1.94 -2.30
CA MET A 84 -12.72 -2.23 -3.45
C MET A 84 -13.89 -3.13 -3.04
N ASP A 85 -15.09 -2.85 -3.55
CA ASP A 85 -16.20 -3.82 -3.50
C ASP A 85 -16.03 -4.81 -4.67
N PHE A 86 -15.66 -6.04 -4.36
CA PHE A 86 -15.41 -7.07 -5.38
C PHE A 86 -16.68 -7.62 -6.04
N ASN A 87 -17.86 -7.19 -5.61
CA ASN A 87 -19.15 -7.51 -6.24
C ASN A 87 -19.71 -6.37 -7.09
N HIS A 88 -19.11 -5.18 -7.01
CA HIS A 88 -19.56 -3.99 -7.73
C HIS A 88 -18.39 -3.16 -8.23
N PHE A 89 -18.05 -3.31 -9.51
CA PHE A 89 -16.98 -2.54 -10.13
C PHE A 89 -17.15 -1.02 -9.96
N GLY A 90 -16.08 -0.34 -9.60
CA GLY A 90 -16.06 1.12 -9.41
C GLY A 90 -16.53 1.58 -8.03
N VAL A 91 -16.92 0.66 -7.15
CA VAL A 91 -17.41 0.97 -5.80
C VAL A 91 -16.33 0.70 -4.76
N LEU A 92 -16.20 1.61 -3.79
CA LEU A 92 -15.41 1.42 -2.58
C LEU A 92 -16.32 1.15 -1.38
N THR A 93 -15.89 0.30 -0.46
CA THR A 93 -16.64 -0.02 0.77
C THR A 93 -16.83 1.19 1.69
N GLN A 94 -15.91 2.16 1.58
CA GLN A 94 -15.97 3.46 2.24
C GLN A 94 -15.27 4.50 1.35
N PRO A 95 -15.72 5.78 1.34
CA PRO A 95 -15.04 6.85 0.62
C PRO A 95 -13.65 7.10 1.20
N GLY A 96 -12.82 7.83 0.45
CA GLY A 96 -11.59 8.40 0.98
C GLY A 96 -11.86 9.46 2.04
N LEU A 97 -10.87 9.69 2.89
CA LEU A 97 -10.86 10.82 3.82
C LEU A 97 -10.85 12.15 3.05
N ASP A 98 -11.22 13.23 3.72
CA ASP A 98 -11.16 14.57 3.15
C ASP A 98 -9.73 14.95 2.74
N LYS A 99 -9.60 15.68 1.61
CA LYS A 99 -8.29 16.09 1.08
C LYS A 99 -7.44 16.85 2.11
N LYS A 100 -8.07 17.72 2.91
CA LYS A 100 -7.36 18.51 3.93
C LYS A 100 -6.86 17.60 5.04
N GLU A 101 -7.69 16.66 5.50
CA GLU A 101 -7.28 15.67 6.49
C GLU A 101 -6.11 14.83 5.98
N ILE A 102 -6.19 14.29 4.76
CA ILE A 102 -5.07 13.54 4.15
C ILE A 102 -3.78 14.37 4.16
N GLY A 103 -3.86 15.63 3.79
CA GLY A 103 -2.71 16.54 3.81
C GLY A 103 -2.11 16.70 5.20
N GLU A 104 -2.94 16.93 6.22
CA GLU A 104 -2.49 17.08 7.61
C GLU A 104 -1.87 15.78 8.17
N LEU A 105 -2.44 14.61 7.87
CA LEU A 105 -1.88 13.32 8.30
C LEU A 105 -0.46 13.11 7.74
N ILE A 106 -0.28 13.37 6.45
CA ILE A 106 1.03 13.21 5.80
C ILE A 106 2.01 14.26 6.33
N HIS A 107 1.59 15.51 6.47
CA HIS A 107 2.42 16.58 7.01
C HIS A 107 2.92 16.26 8.41
N ILE A 108 2.04 15.90 9.33
CA ILE A 108 2.41 15.53 10.72
C ILE A 108 3.46 14.41 10.76
N ALA A 109 3.28 13.35 9.94
CA ALA A 109 4.25 12.27 9.89
C ALA A 109 5.61 12.74 9.34
N LYS A 110 5.60 13.60 8.33
CA LYS A 110 6.83 14.17 7.73
C LYS A 110 7.57 15.11 8.69
N GLU A 111 6.87 15.93 9.48
CA GLU A 111 7.48 16.79 10.51
C GLU A 111 8.21 15.95 11.58
N GLU A 112 7.75 14.73 11.84
CA GLU A 112 8.40 13.76 12.71
C GLU A 112 9.54 12.97 12.04
N GLY A 113 9.88 13.31 10.78
CA GLY A 113 10.93 12.66 10.00
C GLY A 113 10.55 11.26 9.50
N MET A 114 9.26 10.90 9.52
CA MET A 114 8.78 9.57 9.16
C MET A 114 8.29 9.52 7.70
N ALA A 115 8.69 8.48 6.96
CA ALA A 115 8.09 8.16 5.68
C ALA A 115 6.63 7.70 5.85
N VAL A 116 5.81 7.88 4.81
CA VAL A 116 4.37 7.54 4.86
C VAL A 116 4.01 6.53 3.78
N MET A 117 3.45 5.41 4.21
CA MET A 117 2.85 4.34 3.41
C MET A 117 1.32 4.43 3.52
N ALA A 118 0.60 4.64 2.42
CA ALA A 118 -0.85 4.82 2.44
C ALA A 118 -1.61 3.69 1.77
N HIS A 119 -2.52 3.03 2.49
CA HIS A 119 -3.63 2.32 1.86
C HIS A 119 -4.57 3.37 1.26
N ALA A 120 -4.69 3.41 -0.05
CA ALA A 120 -5.47 4.42 -0.75
C ALA A 120 -6.10 3.86 -2.04
N ASN A 121 -7.40 4.01 -2.19
CA ASN A 121 -8.16 3.66 -3.37
C ASN A 121 -9.01 4.87 -3.84
N GLY A 122 -9.27 4.93 -5.14
CA GLY A 122 -10.02 6.03 -5.76
C GLY A 122 -9.13 7.20 -6.18
N ALA A 123 -9.34 7.71 -7.39
CA ALA A 123 -8.49 8.72 -8.03
C ALA A 123 -8.34 9.99 -7.17
N SER A 124 -9.42 10.50 -6.58
CA SER A 124 -9.37 11.72 -5.76
C SER A 124 -8.53 11.55 -4.49
N THR A 125 -8.64 10.40 -3.82
CA THR A 125 -7.88 10.07 -2.60
C THR A 125 -6.39 9.92 -2.90
N VAL A 126 -6.06 9.14 -3.94
CA VAL A 126 -4.66 8.93 -4.36
C VAL A 126 -4.01 10.24 -4.80
N ARG A 127 -4.74 11.08 -5.58
CA ARG A 127 -4.24 12.40 -5.97
C ARG A 127 -4.00 13.29 -4.75
N ALA A 128 -4.93 13.31 -3.79
CA ALA A 128 -4.75 14.10 -2.56
C ALA A 128 -3.51 13.66 -1.76
N ALA A 129 -3.27 12.35 -1.66
CA ALA A 129 -2.09 11.80 -1.00
C ALA A 129 -0.79 12.13 -1.74
N ALA A 130 -0.79 12.01 -3.09
CA ALA A 130 0.36 12.35 -3.92
C ALA A 130 0.70 13.85 -3.86
N ASP A 131 -0.32 14.73 -3.96
CA ASP A 131 -0.18 16.18 -3.80
C ASP A 131 0.42 16.56 -2.43
N ALA A 132 0.14 15.77 -1.39
CA ALA A 132 0.66 15.96 -0.03
C ALA A 132 2.06 15.33 0.18
N GLY A 133 2.62 14.63 -0.81
CA GLY A 133 3.97 14.06 -0.75
C GLY A 133 4.06 12.71 -0.02
N VAL A 134 3.03 11.86 -0.13
CA VAL A 134 3.09 10.47 0.35
C VAL A 134 4.26 9.72 -0.29
N ASP A 135 4.95 8.86 0.45
CA ASP A 135 6.10 8.12 -0.08
C ASP A 135 5.70 6.91 -0.89
N SER A 136 4.67 6.17 -0.46
CA SER A 136 4.08 5.11 -1.27
C SER A 136 2.57 5.02 -1.13
N VAL A 137 1.92 4.62 -2.23
CA VAL A 137 0.51 4.25 -2.30
C VAL A 137 0.42 2.75 -2.51
N GLU A 138 -0.35 2.10 -1.65
CA GLU A 138 -0.66 0.69 -1.73
C GLU A 138 -2.06 0.52 -2.34
N HIS A 139 -2.25 -0.47 -3.19
CA HIS A 139 -3.44 -0.81 -3.97
C HIS A 139 -3.72 0.19 -5.10
N GLY A 140 -4.27 1.36 -4.84
CA GLY A 140 -4.51 2.37 -5.87
C GLY A 140 -5.54 1.92 -6.90
N ALA A 141 -6.70 1.41 -6.47
CA ALA A 141 -7.77 1.04 -7.40
C ALA A 141 -8.47 2.26 -7.99
N TYR A 142 -8.99 2.12 -9.22
CA TYR A 142 -9.84 3.10 -9.92
C TYR A 142 -9.16 4.47 -10.12
N LEU A 143 -7.89 4.46 -10.56
CA LEU A 143 -7.15 5.69 -10.84
C LEU A 143 -7.53 6.26 -12.21
N ASP A 144 -7.48 7.57 -12.31
CA ASP A 144 -7.54 8.31 -13.56
C ASP A 144 -6.15 8.85 -13.94
N THR A 145 -6.03 9.38 -15.16
CA THR A 145 -4.77 9.94 -15.66
C THR A 145 -4.22 11.05 -14.76
N ALA A 146 -5.10 11.85 -14.12
CA ALA A 146 -4.66 12.93 -13.24
C ALA A 146 -4.03 12.40 -11.93
N ALA A 147 -4.57 11.31 -11.37
CA ALA A 147 -3.99 10.66 -10.20
C ALA A 147 -2.65 9.99 -10.53
N LEU A 148 -2.54 9.32 -11.69
CA LEU A 148 -1.28 8.76 -12.17
C LEU A 148 -0.22 9.85 -12.38
N GLN A 149 -0.59 10.98 -13.00
CA GLN A 149 0.32 12.10 -13.18
C GLN A 149 0.78 12.70 -11.85
N ALA A 150 -0.14 12.90 -10.89
CA ALA A 150 0.22 13.41 -9.56
C ALA A 150 1.22 12.50 -8.82
N MET A 151 1.02 11.17 -8.85
CA MET A 151 1.98 10.22 -8.27
C MET A 151 3.34 10.28 -8.96
N LYS A 152 3.36 10.40 -10.29
CA LYS A 152 4.62 10.54 -11.04
C LYS A 152 5.35 11.82 -10.65
N ASP A 153 4.66 12.95 -10.62
CA ASP A 153 5.25 14.28 -10.38
C ASP A 153 5.76 14.43 -8.95
N SER A 154 5.08 13.81 -7.98
CA SER A 154 5.51 13.76 -6.56
C SER A 154 6.61 12.74 -6.29
N GLY A 155 6.91 11.83 -7.22
CA GLY A 155 7.83 10.72 -6.99
C GLY A 155 7.29 9.68 -6.00
N THR A 156 5.95 9.60 -5.86
CA THR A 156 5.29 8.56 -5.08
C THR A 156 5.53 7.19 -5.70
N VAL A 157 5.91 6.21 -4.90
CA VAL A 157 6.03 4.83 -5.38
C VAL A 157 4.66 4.14 -5.29
N TRP A 158 4.21 3.54 -6.38
CA TRP A 158 2.98 2.77 -6.38
C TRP A 158 3.24 1.27 -6.24
N VAL A 159 2.60 0.65 -5.25
CA VAL A 159 2.61 -0.80 -4.98
C VAL A 159 1.19 -1.34 -5.19
N PRO A 160 0.84 -1.78 -6.41
CA PRO A 160 -0.55 -2.03 -6.79
C PRO A 160 -1.18 -3.28 -6.16
N THR A 161 -0.38 -4.20 -5.62
CA THR A 161 -0.85 -5.43 -4.97
C THR A 161 -1.88 -6.21 -5.81
N LEU A 162 -1.58 -6.39 -7.08
CA LEU A 162 -2.46 -7.02 -8.08
C LEU A 162 -2.95 -8.41 -7.66
N SER A 163 -2.13 -9.13 -6.88
CA SER A 163 -2.46 -10.44 -6.33
C SER A 163 -3.71 -10.43 -5.47
N THR A 164 -4.01 -9.34 -4.76
CA THR A 164 -5.22 -9.22 -3.92
C THR A 164 -6.51 -9.26 -4.74
N ILE A 165 -6.43 -8.88 -6.01
CA ILE A 165 -7.53 -8.92 -6.97
C ILE A 165 -7.47 -10.21 -7.78
N GLY A 166 -6.34 -10.45 -8.44
CA GLY A 166 -6.22 -11.51 -9.43
C GLY A 166 -6.40 -12.91 -8.87
N ASN A 167 -5.98 -13.14 -7.61
CA ASN A 167 -6.15 -14.42 -6.93
C ASN A 167 -7.59 -14.69 -6.46
N LEU A 168 -8.50 -13.72 -6.59
CA LEU A 168 -9.93 -13.93 -6.30
C LEU A 168 -10.66 -14.63 -7.44
N ARG A 169 -10.10 -14.61 -8.67
CA ARG A 169 -10.70 -15.27 -9.82
C ARG A 169 -10.79 -16.78 -9.60
N GLY A 170 -11.93 -17.35 -10.01
CA GLY A 170 -12.18 -18.79 -9.88
C GLY A 170 -12.45 -19.27 -8.46
N THR A 171 -12.51 -18.36 -7.47
CA THR A 171 -12.78 -18.76 -6.07
C THR A 171 -14.26 -18.92 -5.77
N GLY A 172 -15.13 -18.36 -6.61
CA GLY A 172 -16.59 -18.34 -6.38
C GLY A 172 -17.04 -17.48 -5.19
N ARG A 173 -16.13 -16.70 -4.61
CA ARG A 173 -16.43 -15.88 -3.42
C ARG A 173 -17.09 -14.55 -3.77
N PHE A 174 -16.76 -13.99 -4.93
CA PHE A 174 -17.22 -12.69 -5.41
C PHE A 174 -17.73 -12.81 -6.85
N SER A 175 -18.29 -11.75 -7.38
CA SER A 175 -18.70 -11.66 -8.78
C SER A 175 -17.47 -11.81 -9.70
N GLU A 176 -17.37 -12.92 -10.42
CA GLU A 176 -16.25 -13.18 -11.35
C GLU A 176 -16.11 -12.06 -12.40
N THR A 177 -17.26 -11.55 -12.89
CA THR A 177 -17.28 -10.45 -13.86
C THR A 177 -16.71 -9.17 -13.27
N ASP A 178 -17.09 -8.82 -12.04
CA ASP A 178 -16.60 -7.59 -11.40
C ASP A 178 -15.15 -7.72 -10.98
N VAL A 179 -14.73 -8.88 -10.43
CA VAL A 179 -13.32 -9.17 -10.13
C VAL A 179 -12.45 -9.05 -11.39
N GLN A 180 -12.90 -9.60 -12.54
CA GLN A 180 -12.16 -9.48 -13.78
C GLN A 180 -12.06 -8.03 -14.25
N ARG A 181 -13.15 -7.25 -14.21
CA ARG A 181 -13.15 -5.83 -14.57
C ARG A 181 -12.24 -4.99 -13.67
N ILE A 182 -12.22 -5.29 -12.35
CA ILE A 182 -11.31 -4.62 -11.40
C ILE A 182 -9.87 -4.92 -11.76
N LEU A 183 -9.54 -6.18 -12.05
CA LEU A 183 -8.20 -6.58 -12.45
C LEU A 183 -7.78 -5.91 -13.77
N ASP A 184 -8.63 -5.93 -14.78
CA ASP A 184 -8.34 -5.31 -16.08
C ASP A 184 -8.05 -3.81 -15.92
N SER A 185 -8.88 -3.09 -15.17
CA SER A 185 -8.67 -1.68 -14.85
C SER A 185 -7.35 -1.44 -14.10
N ALA A 186 -6.99 -2.32 -13.15
CA ALA A 186 -5.72 -2.21 -12.42
C ALA A 186 -4.53 -2.44 -13.35
N LEU A 187 -4.59 -3.46 -14.22
CA LEU A 187 -3.53 -3.77 -15.20
C LEU A 187 -3.34 -2.62 -16.21
N GLU A 188 -4.43 -2.04 -16.72
CA GLU A 188 -4.40 -0.88 -17.61
C GLU A 188 -3.73 0.33 -16.95
N ASN A 189 -4.09 0.63 -15.71
CA ASN A 189 -3.50 1.73 -14.94
C ASN A 189 -2.01 1.49 -14.64
N VAL A 190 -1.62 0.25 -14.31
CA VAL A 190 -0.22 -0.12 -14.08
C VAL A 190 0.60 0.03 -15.37
N ALA A 191 0.07 -0.42 -16.51
CA ALA A 191 0.70 -0.25 -17.81
C ALA A 191 0.87 1.24 -18.16
N ALA A 192 -0.18 2.04 -17.96
CA ALA A 192 -0.15 3.49 -18.21
C ALA A 192 0.87 4.20 -17.31
N PHE A 193 0.89 3.90 -16.02
CA PHE A 193 1.84 4.49 -15.08
C PHE A 193 3.30 4.13 -15.40
N SER A 194 3.54 2.87 -15.80
CA SER A 194 4.84 2.41 -16.27
C SER A 194 5.28 3.18 -17.54
N ALA A 195 4.38 3.33 -18.51
CA ALA A 195 4.65 4.06 -19.75
C ALA A 195 4.94 5.56 -19.52
N MET A 196 4.35 6.15 -18.48
CA MET A 196 4.63 7.52 -18.03
C MET A 196 6.00 7.64 -17.34
N GLY A 197 6.70 6.54 -17.04
CA GLY A 197 7.93 6.51 -16.27
C GLY A 197 7.72 6.62 -14.74
N GLY A 198 6.55 6.26 -14.25
CA GLY A 198 6.22 6.22 -12.83
C GLY A 198 7.01 5.13 -12.08
N LEU A 199 7.13 5.28 -10.77
CA LEU A 199 7.83 4.34 -9.89
C LEU A 199 6.89 3.23 -9.43
N LEU A 200 7.06 2.02 -9.95
CA LEU A 200 6.31 0.82 -9.58
C LEU A 200 7.16 -0.13 -8.75
N ALA A 201 6.67 -0.58 -7.62
CA ALA A 201 7.33 -1.61 -6.82
C ALA A 201 6.39 -2.81 -6.57
N SER A 202 6.98 -4.00 -6.46
CA SER A 202 6.23 -5.22 -6.18
C SER A 202 5.89 -5.32 -4.70
N GLY A 203 4.64 -5.68 -4.41
CA GLY A 203 4.16 -6.01 -3.08
C GLY A 203 2.92 -6.88 -3.19
N THR A 204 2.86 -7.95 -2.42
CA THR A 204 1.82 -8.99 -2.55
C THR A 204 0.63 -8.78 -1.64
N ASP A 205 0.76 -7.97 -0.58
CA ASP A 205 -0.19 -7.89 0.53
C ASP A 205 -0.49 -9.30 1.13
N ALA A 206 0.60 -10.10 1.28
CA ALA A 206 0.50 -11.45 1.82
C ALA A 206 0.01 -11.43 3.27
N GLY A 207 -0.90 -12.36 3.60
CA GLY A 207 -1.67 -12.37 4.84
C GLY A 207 -3.13 -11.97 4.62
N ALA A 208 -3.45 -11.24 3.54
CA ALA A 208 -4.81 -11.12 3.06
C ALA A 208 -5.37 -12.50 2.64
N TRP A 209 -6.69 -12.65 2.69
CA TRP A 209 -7.35 -13.94 2.45
C TRP A 209 -6.94 -14.61 1.11
N ALA A 210 -6.82 -13.81 0.04
CA ALA A 210 -6.50 -14.33 -1.31
C ALA A 210 -5.00 -14.52 -1.54
N VAL A 211 -4.14 -14.06 -0.63
CA VAL A 211 -2.69 -14.04 -0.85
C VAL A 211 -1.96 -14.69 0.33
N PRO A 212 -1.68 -15.99 0.24
CA PRO A 212 -0.91 -16.67 1.27
C PRO A 212 0.55 -16.17 1.30
N HIS A 213 1.17 -16.20 2.48
CA HIS A 213 2.59 -15.87 2.63
C HIS A 213 3.47 -16.67 1.67
N GLY A 214 4.38 -15.98 0.99
CA GLY A 214 5.24 -16.54 -0.04
C GLY A 214 4.55 -16.76 -1.38
N SER A 215 3.44 -16.07 -1.65
CA SER A 215 2.85 -15.99 -2.98
C SER A 215 3.81 -15.32 -3.96
N THR A 216 3.86 -15.83 -5.18
CA THR A 216 4.68 -15.31 -6.29
C THR A 216 3.85 -14.79 -7.46
N THR A 217 2.52 -14.72 -7.29
CA THR A 217 1.59 -14.36 -8.37
C THR A 217 1.71 -12.90 -8.82
N GLU A 218 2.19 -12.01 -7.95
CA GLU A 218 2.32 -10.57 -8.24
C GLU A 218 3.18 -10.29 -9.48
N VAL A 219 4.32 -10.97 -9.60
CA VAL A 219 5.22 -10.81 -10.76
C VAL A 219 4.54 -11.21 -12.07
N GLY A 220 3.69 -12.25 -12.02
CA GLY A 220 2.89 -12.67 -13.18
C GLY A 220 1.90 -11.59 -13.62
N TYR A 221 1.25 -10.91 -12.68
CA TYR A 221 0.33 -9.81 -12.99
C TYR A 221 1.07 -8.59 -13.56
N PHE A 222 2.25 -8.24 -13.03
CA PHE A 222 3.08 -7.20 -13.66
C PHE A 222 3.46 -7.55 -15.09
N ALA A 223 3.83 -8.81 -15.36
CA ALA A 223 4.12 -9.26 -16.72
C ALA A 223 2.91 -9.14 -17.65
N MET A 224 1.68 -9.43 -17.15
CA MET A 224 0.43 -9.21 -17.89
C MET A 224 0.21 -7.73 -18.23
N ALA A 225 0.63 -6.81 -17.35
CA ALA A 225 0.59 -5.37 -17.62
C ALA A 225 1.77 -4.88 -18.49
N GLY A 226 2.64 -5.76 -18.97
CA GLY A 226 3.81 -5.39 -19.78
C GLY A 226 4.95 -4.72 -19.00
N VAL A 227 4.97 -4.87 -17.67
CA VAL A 227 5.99 -4.27 -16.80
C VAL A 227 7.15 -5.24 -16.59
N GLY A 228 8.34 -4.81 -16.98
CA GLY A 228 9.56 -5.60 -16.86
C GLY A 228 10.20 -5.52 -15.45
N THR A 229 11.11 -6.45 -15.19
CA THR A 229 11.81 -6.53 -13.92
C THR A 229 12.72 -5.33 -13.63
N ASP A 230 13.20 -4.66 -14.68
CA ASP A 230 14.00 -3.42 -14.56
C ASP A 230 13.18 -2.26 -13.99
N VAL A 231 11.89 -2.15 -14.34
CA VAL A 231 10.97 -1.17 -13.76
C VAL A 231 10.78 -1.45 -12.27
N LEU A 232 10.52 -2.71 -11.91
CA LEU A 232 10.33 -3.13 -10.51
C LEU A 232 11.61 -2.94 -9.68
N ALA A 233 12.79 -3.16 -10.25
CA ALA A 233 14.07 -2.92 -9.59
C ALA A 233 14.27 -1.43 -9.26
N ARG A 234 13.88 -0.51 -10.17
CA ARG A 234 13.90 0.94 -9.87
C ARG A 234 12.93 1.30 -8.73
N GLY A 235 11.73 0.72 -8.75
CA GLY A 235 10.75 0.92 -7.68
C GLY A 235 11.24 0.40 -6.33
N LEU A 236 11.86 -0.78 -6.30
CA LEU A 236 12.48 -1.33 -5.09
C LEU A 236 13.56 -0.40 -4.55
N SER A 237 14.46 0.10 -5.41
CA SER A 237 15.49 1.05 -4.99
C SER A 237 14.88 2.33 -4.42
N ALA A 238 13.79 2.83 -5.00
CA ALA A 238 13.08 4.00 -4.49
C ALA A 238 12.43 3.73 -3.12
N ILE A 239 11.84 2.54 -2.93
CA ILE A 239 11.30 2.10 -1.62
C ILE A 239 12.41 2.05 -0.58
N GLN A 240 13.53 1.39 -0.88
CA GLN A 240 14.66 1.27 0.06
C GLN A 240 15.29 2.61 0.43
N ALA A 241 15.21 3.61 -0.46
CA ALA A 241 15.72 4.96 -0.19
C ALA A 241 14.78 5.80 0.70
N LYS A 242 13.48 5.48 0.71
CA LYS A 242 12.45 6.23 1.46
C LYS A 242 12.14 5.60 2.83
N PHE A 243 12.26 4.28 2.96
CA PHE A 243 11.84 3.46 4.09
C PHE A 243 13.03 2.65 4.65
#